data_3773ca12f91e93b35a719f0e0564bbc9
#
_entry.id   3773ca12f91e93b35a719f0e0564bbc9
#
_cell.length_a   1.000
_cell.length_b   1.000
_cell.length_c   1.000
_cell.angle_alpha   90.00
_cell.angle_beta   90.00
_cell.angle_gamma   90.00
#
_symmetry.space_group_name_H-M   'P 1'
#
loop_
_entity.id
_entity.type
_entity.pdbx_description
1 polymer ?
#
loop_
_entity_poly.entity_id
_entity_poly.type
_entity_poly.pdbx_seq_one_letter_code
_entity_poly.pdbx_strand_id
1 'polypeptide(L)'
;MPLLQDVTLGIDFGTSNSAMAVRQGAGLSRMVALEGDAPTLPTALFFNAEDQRTHFGRDAVAQYLAGTEGRLMRSLKSLLGSALLQDKTAVHNQMVSYQDIIGLFLRMLAQKARDALGGMPARVVMGRPVHFVDGDAARDQQAEDALRQAALSAGFENVSFQFEPIAAALDYEQRIDRESLVLVVDIGGGTSDFTVVRLGPQRMARADRSSDVLATTGVHIGGTDFDRRLSLDLLMPLLGFRHIGPSGREVPSRVFFDLSTWHLIQWLYSPRAL
;
A
#
# COMPACT_ATOMS: atom_id res chain seq x y z
N MET A 1 19.98 5.76 -19.65
CA MET A 1 20.32 4.42 -19.16
C MET A 1 19.64 3.39 -20.05
N PRO A 2 20.20 2.18 -20.22
CA PRO A 2 19.58 1.19 -21.09
C PRO A 2 18.28 0.65 -20.53
N LEU A 3 17.33 0.39 -21.41
CA LEU A 3 16.09 -0.32 -21.11
C LEU A 3 16.37 -1.84 -21.16
N LEU A 4 16.03 -2.56 -20.11
CA LEU A 4 16.27 -4.00 -19.99
C LEU A 4 15.11 -4.78 -20.64
N GLN A 5 15.25 -5.13 -21.93
CA GLN A 5 14.17 -5.70 -22.74
C GLN A 5 13.63 -7.04 -22.22
N ASP A 6 14.50 -7.90 -21.67
CA ASP A 6 14.13 -9.24 -21.18
C ASP A 6 13.78 -9.28 -19.70
N VAL A 7 13.66 -8.11 -19.07
CA VAL A 7 13.36 -7.99 -17.64
C VAL A 7 11.92 -7.55 -17.44
N THR A 8 11.18 -8.29 -16.62
CA THR A 8 9.85 -7.92 -16.11
C THR A 8 9.94 -7.67 -14.62
N LEU A 9 9.47 -6.53 -14.18
CA LEU A 9 9.36 -6.15 -12.78
C LEU A 9 7.92 -6.32 -12.31
N GLY A 10 7.71 -7.08 -11.24
CA GLY A 10 6.47 -7.10 -10.48
C GLY A 10 6.55 -6.09 -9.34
N ILE A 11 5.52 -5.29 -9.14
CA ILE A 11 5.41 -4.35 -8.03
C ILE A 11 4.11 -4.64 -7.29
N ASP A 12 4.24 -4.97 -6.02
CA ASP A 12 3.15 -4.91 -5.05
C ASP A 12 3.20 -3.54 -4.35
N PHE A 13 2.28 -2.66 -4.73
CA PHE A 13 2.08 -1.37 -4.08
C PHE A 13 0.96 -1.52 -3.05
N GLY A 14 1.30 -2.01 -1.86
CA GLY A 14 0.33 -2.26 -0.79
C GLY A 14 0.00 -1.03 0.05
N THR A 15 -1.11 -1.08 0.79
CA THR A 15 -1.53 -0.02 1.72
C THR A 15 -0.53 0.19 2.86
N SER A 16 0.01 -0.90 3.41
CA SER A 16 0.96 -0.85 4.54
C SER A 16 2.40 -1.04 4.10
N ASN A 17 2.66 -1.98 3.20
CA ASN A 17 3.99 -2.30 2.71
C ASN A 17 3.99 -2.45 1.19
N SER A 18 5.13 -2.17 0.58
CA SER A 18 5.38 -2.41 -0.84
C SER A 18 6.54 -3.38 -1.03
N ALA A 19 6.46 -4.15 -2.10
CA ALA A 19 7.48 -5.13 -2.48
C ALA A 19 7.73 -5.11 -3.99
N MET A 20 8.90 -5.58 -4.40
CA MET A 20 9.22 -5.77 -5.81
C MET A 20 9.86 -7.13 -6.04
N ALA A 21 9.52 -7.75 -7.16
CA ALA A 21 10.18 -8.94 -7.65
C ALA A 21 10.55 -8.77 -9.13
N VAL A 22 11.62 -9.41 -9.54
CA VAL A 22 12.10 -9.34 -10.91
C VAL A 22 12.21 -10.73 -11.51
N ARG A 23 11.85 -10.83 -12.78
CA ARG A 23 12.04 -12.01 -13.62
C ARG A 23 12.79 -11.64 -14.88
N GLN A 24 13.82 -12.41 -15.20
CA GLN A 24 14.59 -12.26 -16.43
C GLN A 24 14.32 -13.45 -17.36
N GLY A 25 13.79 -13.17 -18.54
CA GLY A 25 13.41 -14.20 -19.51
C GLY A 25 12.45 -15.24 -18.92
N ALA A 26 12.74 -16.52 -19.10
CA ALA A 26 11.99 -17.65 -18.54
C ALA A 26 12.50 -18.10 -17.16
N GLY A 27 13.42 -17.36 -16.54
CA GLY A 27 14.01 -17.68 -15.25
C GLY A 27 13.00 -17.58 -14.08
N LEU A 28 13.45 -18.00 -12.89
CA LEU A 28 12.66 -17.84 -11.67
C LEU A 28 12.60 -16.36 -11.26
N SER A 29 11.47 -15.99 -10.67
CA SER A 29 11.33 -14.67 -10.06
C SER A 29 12.16 -14.59 -8.78
N ARG A 30 12.80 -13.43 -8.55
CA ARG A 30 13.51 -13.14 -7.30
C ARG A 30 13.04 -11.82 -6.71
N MET A 31 12.97 -11.75 -5.41
CA MET A 31 12.68 -10.52 -4.71
C MET A 31 13.82 -9.50 -4.88
N VAL A 32 13.46 -8.24 -4.97
CA VAL A 32 14.41 -7.12 -4.96
C VAL A 32 14.52 -6.62 -3.51
N ALA A 33 15.74 -6.56 -3.00
CA ALA A 33 15.99 -5.94 -1.71
C ALA A 33 15.72 -4.43 -1.79
N LEU A 34 14.83 -3.92 -0.94
CA LEU A 34 14.37 -2.53 -0.98
C LEU A 34 15.03 -1.65 0.08
N GLU A 35 15.32 -2.22 1.25
CA GLU A 35 16.00 -1.54 2.35
C GLU A 35 16.98 -2.50 3.02
N GLY A 36 18.27 -2.33 2.79
CA GLY A 36 19.26 -3.33 3.16
C GLY A 36 18.91 -4.67 2.53
N ASP A 37 18.80 -5.74 3.31
CA ASP A 37 18.41 -7.08 2.84
C ASP A 37 16.87 -7.30 2.85
N ALA A 38 16.08 -6.31 3.31
CA ALA A 38 14.64 -6.46 3.41
C ALA A 38 13.97 -6.37 2.02
N PRO A 39 13.16 -7.38 1.64
CA PRO A 39 12.45 -7.41 0.36
C PRO A 39 11.22 -6.51 0.34
N THR A 40 10.80 -6.01 1.51
CA THR A 40 9.64 -5.12 1.64
C THR A 40 10.03 -3.82 2.31
N LEU A 41 9.30 -2.74 2.00
CA LEU A 41 9.41 -1.49 2.75
C LEU A 41 8.02 -0.95 3.11
N PRO A 42 7.86 -0.26 4.24
CA PRO A 42 6.62 0.45 4.56
C PRO A 42 6.22 1.40 3.43
N THR A 43 4.94 1.39 3.04
CA THR A 43 4.38 2.37 2.09
C THR A 43 4.16 3.68 2.83
N ALA A 44 5.26 4.36 3.14
CA ALA A 44 5.31 5.55 3.98
C ALA A 44 6.29 6.59 3.43
N LEU A 45 5.91 7.87 3.58
CA LEU A 45 6.77 9.03 3.35
C LEU A 45 6.75 9.92 4.60
N PHE A 46 7.89 10.53 4.88
CA PHE A 46 7.98 11.57 5.89
C PHE A 46 8.59 12.83 5.26
N PHE A 47 7.85 13.91 5.31
CA PHE A 47 8.31 15.22 4.85
C PHE A 47 8.89 15.96 6.04
N ASN A 48 10.20 16.01 6.13
CA ASN A 48 10.92 16.67 7.19
C ASN A 48 10.83 18.20 7.02
N ALA A 49 10.34 18.89 8.04
CA ALA A 49 10.16 20.35 8.00
C ALA A 49 11.47 21.10 8.21
N GLU A 50 12.46 20.49 8.88
CA GLU A 50 13.73 21.14 9.23
C GLU A 50 14.69 21.18 8.04
N ASP A 51 14.95 20.03 7.40
CA ASP A 51 15.92 19.91 6.31
C ASP A 51 15.29 19.87 4.91
N GLN A 52 13.96 19.92 4.83
CA GLN A 52 13.16 19.90 3.59
C GLN A 52 13.37 18.64 2.76
N ARG A 53 13.81 17.54 3.38
CA ARG A 53 13.98 16.23 2.73
C ARG A 53 12.74 15.37 2.85
N THR A 54 12.59 14.47 1.89
CA THR A 54 11.56 13.42 1.93
C THR A 54 12.22 12.08 2.25
N HIS A 55 11.79 11.47 3.33
CA HIS A 55 12.20 10.14 3.75
C HIS A 55 11.17 9.11 3.34
N PHE A 56 11.58 7.86 3.13
CA PHE A 56 10.72 6.79 2.63
C PHE A 56 10.87 5.53 3.50
N GLY A 57 9.83 4.70 3.51
CA GLY A 57 9.88 3.38 4.11
C GLY A 57 10.16 3.41 5.62
N ARG A 58 11.11 2.60 6.06
CA ARG A 58 11.49 2.51 7.48
C ARG A 58 12.15 3.79 7.98
N ASP A 59 12.91 4.48 7.13
CA ASP A 59 13.50 5.77 7.49
C ASP A 59 12.41 6.81 7.76
N ALA A 60 11.36 6.87 6.94
CA ALA A 60 10.20 7.73 7.18
C ALA A 60 9.53 7.47 8.53
N VAL A 61 9.37 6.19 8.89
CA VAL A 61 8.81 5.80 10.19
C VAL A 61 9.78 6.14 11.33
N ALA A 62 11.08 5.96 11.14
CA ALA A 62 12.09 6.28 12.14
C ALA A 62 12.14 7.80 12.45
N GLN A 63 12.08 8.66 11.42
CA GLN A 63 11.99 10.11 11.61
C GLN A 63 10.78 10.51 12.45
N TYR A 64 9.63 9.92 12.13
CA TYR A 64 8.41 10.16 12.89
C TYR A 64 8.53 9.73 14.35
N LEU A 65 9.06 8.52 14.61
CA LEU A 65 9.23 7.99 15.97
C LEU A 65 10.29 8.75 16.76
N ALA A 66 11.27 9.34 16.09
CA ALA A 66 12.28 10.20 16.70
C ALA A 66 11.71 11.57 17.13
N GLY A 67 10.46 11.89 16.76
CA GLY A 67 9.85 13.19 17.04
C GLY A 67 10.38 14.33 16.18
N THR A 68 11.00 14.02 15.03
CA THR A 68 11.45 15.02 14.05
C THR A 68 10.26 15.85 13.58
N GLU A 69 10.42 17.16 13.49
CA GLU A 69 9.36 18.03 13.00
C GLU A 69 9.08 17.75 11.52
N GLY A 70 7.82 17.44 11.21
CA GLY A 70 7.45 17.06 9.85
C GLY A 70 6.12 16.35 9.76
N ARG A 71 5.88 15.73 8.61
CA ARG A 71 4.61 15.06 8.33
C ARG A 71 4.81 13.66 7.80
N LEU A 72 4.33 12.66 8.53
CA LEU A 72 4.25 11.29 8.06
C LEU A 72 2.98 11.07 7.22
N MET A 73 3.14 10.43 6.07
CA MET A 73 2.04 10.00 5.21
C MET A 73 2.13 8.50 4.96
N ARG A 74 1.00 7.83 5.12
CA ARG A 74 0.85 6.37 4.94
C ARG A 74 -0.48 6.06 4.26
N SER A 75 -0.70 4.78 3.95
CA SER A 75 -1.96 4.28 3.36
C SER A 75 -2.33 4.99 2.05
N LEU A 76 -1.33 5.36 1.25
CA LEU A 76 -1.53 6.10 0.01
C LEU A 76 -2.40 5.35 -1.01
N LYS A 77 -2.33 4.02 -1.02
CA LYS A 77 -3.16 3.18 -1.90
C LYS A 77 -4.65 3.38 -1.66
N SER A 78 -5.08 3.63 -0.41
CA SER A 78 -6.49 3.85 -0.09
C SER A 78 -7.06 5.17 -0.64
N LEU A 79 -6.21 6.07 -1.14
CA LEU A 79 -6.63 7.28 -1.81
C LEU A 79 -7.06 7.04 -3.26
N LEU A 80 -6.62 5.93 -3.88
CA LEU A 80 -7.03 5.56 -5.23
C LEU A 80 -8.55 5.33 -5.25
N GLY A 81 -9.23 5.96 -6.20
CA GLY A 81 -10.69 5.94 -6.29
C GLY A 81 -11.42 6.84 -5.30
N SER A 82 -10.73 7.52 -4.38
CA SER A 82 -11.33 8.53 -3.50
C SER A 82 -11.40 9.90 -4.17
N ALA A 83 -12.36 10.74 -3.73
CA ALA A 83 -12.45 12.13 -4.19
C ALA A 83 -11.21 12.96 -3.78
N LEU A 84 -10.49 12.51 -2.76
CA LEU A 84 -9.31 13.21 -2.23
C LEU A 84 -8.08 13.11 -3.12
N LEU A 85 -8.07 12.20 -4.10
CA LEU A 85 -6.87 11.94 -4.91
C LEU A 85 -6.31 13.19 -5.60
N GLN A 86 -7.21 14.08 -6.05
CA GLN A 86 -6.86 15.32 -6.73
C GLN A 86 -6.73 16.51 -5.75
N ASP A 87 -7.11 16.33 -4.49
CA ASP A 87 -6.94 17.37 -3.49
C ASP A 87 -5.46 17.65 -3.24
N LYS A 88 -5.18 18.89 -2.90
CA LYS A 88 -3.81 19.34 -2.64
C LYS A 88 -3.55 19.48 -1.16
N THR A 89 -2.35 19.12 -0.78
CA THR A 89 -1.85 19.28 0.59
C THR A 89 -0.49 19.97 0.59
N ALA A 90 -0.20 20.70 1.65
CA ALA A 90 1.09 21.36 1.79
C ALA A 90 2.21 20.33 2.06
N VAL A 91 3.24 20.36 1.22
CA VAL A 91 4.47 19.58 1.37
C VAL A 91 5.64 20.54 1.12
N HIS A 92 6.52 20.69 2.10
CA HIS A 92 7.61 21.67 2.02
C HIS A 92 7.09 23.01 1.54
N ASN A 93 6.78 23.89 1.51
CA ASN A 93 6.27 25.18 0.98
C ASN A 93 5.52 25.09 -0.38
N GLN A 94 5.10 23.89 -0.80
CA GLN A 94 4.38 23.69 -2.06
C GLN A 94 3.06 22.97 -1.83
N MET A 95 2.06 23.28 -2.68
CA MET A 95 0.79 22.56 -2.72
C MET A 95 0.88 21.42 -3.73
N VAL A 96 0.88 20.18 -3.23
CA VAL A 96 1.07 18.95 -4.00
C VAL A 96 -0.19 18.12 -3.93
N SER A 97 -0.64 17.51 -5.04
CA SER A 97 -1.78 16.61 -5.02
C SER A 97 -1.41 15.27 -4.38
N TYR A 98 -2.40 14.55 -3.85
CA TYR A 98 -2.14 13.18 -3.35
C TYR A 98 -1.72 12.24 -4.47
N GLN A 99 -2.17 12.46 -5.70
CA GLN A 99 -1.68 11.72 -6.86
C GLN A 99 -0.18 11.92 -7.10
N ASP A 100 0.31 13.17 -6.98
CA ASP A 100 1.74 13.46 -7.10
C ASP A 100 2.57 12.81 -5.99
N ILE A 101 2.00 12.70 -4.78
CA ILE A 101 2.64 12.01 -3.65
C ILE A 101 2.76 10.50 -3.91
N ILE A 102 1.73 9.88 -4.48
CA ILE A 102 1.82 8.49 -4.96
C ILE A 102 2.91 8.38 -6.03
N GLY A 103 2.94 9.29 -7.00
CA GLY A 103 3.97 9.37 -8.02
C GLY A 103 5.38 9.53 -7.43
N LEU A 104 5.54 10.30 -6.36
CA LEU A 104 6.82 10.46 -5.65
C LEU A 104 7.28 9.14 -5.04
N PHE A 105 6.38 8.39 -4.40
CA PHE A 105 6.69 7.07 -3.85
C PHE A 105 7.07 6.07 -4.94
N LEU A 106 6.33 6.04 -6.05
CA LEU A 106 6.64 5.16 -7.18
C LEU A 106 7.97 5.54 -7.86
N ARG A 107 8.34 6.83 -7.92
CA ARG A 107 9.67 7.27 -8.40
C ARG A 107 10.79 6.72 -7.53
N MET A 108 10.59 6.68 -6.21
CA MET A 108 11.57 6.06 -5.30
C MET A 108 11.69 4.56 -5.58
N LEU A 109 10.57 3.83 -5.80
CA LEU A 109 10.61 2.42 -6.18
C LEU A 109 11.30 2.22 -7.53
N ALA A 110 11.02 3.08 -8.52
CA ALA A 110 11.69 3.04 -9.82
C ALA A 110 13.21 3.26 -9.69
N GLN A 111 13.64 4.16 -8.81
CA GLN A 111 15.06 4.37 -8.55
C GLN A 111 15.70 3.14 -7.92
N LYS A 112 15.05 2.53 -6.91
CA LYS A 112 15.53 1.29 -6.28
C LYS A 112 15.61 0.12 -7.28
N ALA A 113 14.62 -0.01 -8.16
CA ALA A 113 14.66 -1.01 -9.24
C ALA A 113 15.84 -0.77 -10.17
N ARG A 114 16.07 0.47 -10.58
CA ARG A 114 17.19 0.88 -11.43
C ARG A 114 18.54 0.56 -10.80
N ASP A 115 18.70 0.88 -9.53
CA ASP A 115 19.95 0.65 -8.78
C ASP A 115 20.23 -0.86 -8.64
N ALA A 116 19.20 -1.65 -8.35
CA ALA A 116 19.31 -3.10 -8.17
C ALA A 116 19.54 -3.86 -9.48
N LEU A 117 19.07 -3.33 -10.62
CA LEU A 117 19.08 -4.01 -11.91
C LEU A 117 20.13 -3.45 -12.89
N GLY A 118 20.71 -2.28 -12.59
CA GLY A 118 21.61 -1.58 -13.51
C GLY A 118 20.93 -0.93 -14.72
N GLY A 119 19.57 -0.83 -14.72
CA GLY A 119 18.77 -0.23 -15.78
C GLY A 119 17.28 -0.29 -15.47
N MET A 120 16.45 0.32 -16.32
CA MET A 120 15.00 0.26 -16.17
C MET A 120 14.44 -1.02 -16.81
N PRO A 121 13.54 -1.75 -16.13
CA PRO A 121 12.85 -2.88 -16.75
C PRO A 121 11.91 -2.41 -17.86
N ALA A 122 11.88 -3.13 -18.97
CA ALA A 122 11.04 -2.79 -20.13
C ALA A 122 9.55 -3.04 -19.84
N ARG A 123 9.24 -3.97 -18.94
CA ARG A 123 7.87 -4.35 -18.59
C ARG A 123 7.69 -4.28 -17.09
N VAL A 124 6.58 -3.69 -16.67
CA VAL A 124 6.18 -3.61 -15.26
C VAL A 124 4.76 -4.18 -15.11
N VAL A 125 4.59 -5.08 -14.15
CA VAL A 125 3.30 -5.62 -13.74
C VAL A 125 3.03 -5.13 -12.32
N MET A 126 1.98 -4.35 -12.13
CA MET A 126 1.57 -3.87 -10.81
C MET A 126 0.40 -4.69 -10.29
N GLY A 127 0.41 -4.97 -9.00
CA GLY A 127 -0.75 -5.51 -8.31
C GLY A 127 -1.89 -4.51 -8.27
N ARG A 128 -3.12 -5.00 -8.47
CA ARG A 128 -4.35 -4.25 -8.22
C ARG A 128 -5.36 -5.11 -7.46
N PRO A 129 -6.17 -4.54 -6.57
CA PRO A 129 -7.33 -5.25 -6.02
C PRO A 129 -8.31 -5.61 -7.14
N VAL A 130 -9.23 -6.53 -6.89
CA VAL A 130 -10.29 -6.83 -7.88
C VAL A 130 -11.12 -5.57 -8.15
N HIS A 131 -11.44 -4.82 -7.10
CA HIS A 131 -12.06 -3.51 -7.18
C HIS A 131 -11.33 -2.50 -6.30
N PHE A 132 -10.95 -1.35 -6.86
CA PHE A 132 -10.55 -0.17 -6.08
C PHE A 132 -11.76 0.51 -5.47
N VAL A 133 -12.91 0.43 -6.15
CA VAL A 133 -14.17 1.03 -5.71
C VAL A 133 -15.29 0.03 -5.98
N ASP A 134 -15.93 -0.43 -4.90
CA ASP A 134 -17.04 -1.37 -5.01
C ASP A 134 -18.27 -0.70 -5.62
N GLY A 135 -18.93 -1.42 -6.54
CA GLY A 135 -20.20 -1.02 -7.14
C GLY A 135 -20.14 0.18 -8.10
N ASP A 136 -18.95 0.72 -8.41
CA ASP A 136 -18.76 1.85 -9.33
C ASP A 136 -17.59 1.58 -10.30
N ALA A 137 -17.93 0.96 -11.43
CA ALA A 137 -16.95 0.58 -12.46
C ALA A 137 -16.22 1.80 -13.07
N ALA A 138 -16.86 2.96 -13.14
CA ALA A 138 -16.23 4.16 -13.70
C ALA A 138 -15.16 4.70 -12.74
N ARG A 139 -15.45 4.76 -11.45
CA ARG A 139 -14.47 5.17 -10.43
C ARG A 139 -13.37 4.11 -10.25
N ASP A 140 -13.69 2.83 -10.37
CA ASP A 140 -12.71 1.76 -10.35
C ASP A 140 -11.69 1.91 -11.48
N GLN A 141 -12.17 2.16 -12.71
CA GLN A 141 -11.30 2.43 -13.86
C GLN A 141 -10.47 3.71 -13.69
N GLN A 142 -11.05 4.78 -13.15
CA GLN A 142 -10.31 6.01 -12.84
C GLN A 142 -9.18 5.78 -11.83
N ALA A 143 -9.40 4.91 -10.84
CA ALA A 143 -8.37 4.55 -9.87
C ALA A 143 -7.21 3.78 -10.50
N GLU A 144 -7.51 2.82 -11.40
CA GLU A 144 -6.48 2.12 -12.17
C GLU A 144 -5.70 3.09 -13.06
N ASP A 145 -6.41 3.97 -13.79
CA ASP A 145 -5.78 4.95 -14.68
C ASP A 145 -4.89 5.92 -13.89
N ALA A 146 -5.31 6.36 -12.71
CA ALA A 146 -4.50 7.22 -11.84
C ALA A 146 -3.22 6.52 -11.38
N LEU A 147 -3.30 5.24 -10.99
CA LEU A 147 -2.13 4.46 -10.63
C LEU A 147 -1.20 4.24 -11.84
N ARG A 148 -1.76 3.97 -13.00
CA ARG A 148 -1.02 3.86 -14.27
C ARG A 148 -0.27 5.15 -14.59
N GLN A 149 -0.94 6.30 -14.51
CA GLN A 149 -0.33 7.61 -14.75
C GLN A 149 0.78 7.92 -13.74
N ALA A 150 0.59 7.60 -12.46
CA ALA A 150 1.61 7.76 -11.45
C ALA A 150 2.85 6.89 -11.76
N ALA A 151 2.67 5.66 -12.21
CA ALA A 151 3.75 4.76 -12.61
C ALA A 151 4.49 5.26 -13.86
N LEU A 152 3.76 5.71 -14.89
CA LEU A 152 4.36 6.30 -16.09
C LEU A 152 5.17 7.56 -15.73
N SER A 153 4.65 8.42 -14.86
CA SER A 153 5.35 9.62 -14.36
C SER A 153 6.59 9.28 -13.52
N ALA A 154 6.65 8.08 -12.95
CA ALA A 154 7.81 7.58 -12.23
C ALA A 154 8.92 7.04 -13.17
N GLY A 155 8.65 6.95 -14.48
CA GLY A 155 9.60 6.51 -15.50
C GLY A 155 9.45 5.05 -15.92
N PHE A 156 8.38 4.37 -15.53
CA PHE A 156 8.02 3.08 -16.10
C PHE A 156 7.35 3.28 -17.47
N GLU A 157 7.60 2.40 -18.43
CA GLU A 157 7.08 2.58 -19.80
C GLU A 157 5.88 1.67 -20.09
N ASN A 158 6.04 0.36 -19.92
CA ASN A 158 5.02 -0.63 -20.21
C ASN A 158 4.40 -1.16 -18.92
N VAL A 159 3.35 -0.48 -18.46
CA VAL A 159 2.66 -0.81 -17.20
C VAL A 159 1.42 -1.64 -17.50
N SER A 160 1.35 -2.83 -16.95
CA SER A 160 0.19 -3.71 -16.92
C SER A 160 -0.22 -4.02 -15.49
N PHE A 161 -1.44 -4.52 -15.30
CA PHE A 161 -1.96 -4.87 -13.99
C PHE A 161 -2.27 -6.37 -13.89
N GLN A 162 -2.14 -6.90 -12.68
CA GLN A 162 -2.60 -8.22 -12.33
C GLN A 162 -3.43 -8.13 -11.04
N PHE A 163 -4.51 -8.87 -10.96
CA PHE A 163 -5.28 -8.98 -9.73
C PHE A 163 -4.45 -9.58 -8.60
N GLU A 164 -4.41 -8.89 -7.46
CA GLU A 164 -3.65 -9.31 -6.28
C GLU A 164 -4.01 -10.72 -5.81
N PRO A 165 -5.30 -11.14 -5.73
CA PRO A 165 -5.62 -12.51 -5.35
C PRO A 165 -5.13 -13.56 -6.35
N ILE A 166 -5.07 -13.24 -7.65
CA ILE A 166 -4.46 -14.13 -8.65
C ILE A 166 -2.95 -14.17 -8.46
N ALA A 167 -2.30 -13.02 -8.25
CA ALA A 167 -0.86 -12.95 -8.01
C ALA A 167 -0.45 -13.74 -6.75
N ALA A 168 -1.20 -13.60 -5.65
CA ALA A 168 -0.98 -14.36 -4.42
C ALA A 168 -1.15 -15.87 -4.62
N ALA A 169 -2.08 -16.27 -5.48
CA ALA A 169 -2.37 -17.67 -5.75
C ALA A 169 -1.41 -18.34 -6.75
N LEU A 170 -0.57 -17.59 -7.48
CA LEU A 170 0.30 -18.12 -8.54
C LEU A 170 1.28 -19.19 -8.05
N ASP A 171 1.85 -19.03 -6.85
CA ASP A 171 2.77 -20.00 -6.28
C ASP A 171 2.05 -21.32 -5.93
N TYR A 172 0.83 -21.22 -5.41
CA TYR A 172 -0.01 -22.38 -5.16
C TYR A 172 -0.42 -23.06 -6.48
N GLU A 173 -0.80 -22.28 -7.49
CA GLU A 173 -1.24 -22.79 -8.80
C GLU A 173 -0.16 -23.63 -9.49
N GLN A 174 1.13 -23.29 -9.30
CA GLN A 174 2.25 -24.09 -9.85
C GLN A 174 2.35 -25.49 -9.27
N ARG A 175 1.71 -25.77 -8.12
CA ARG A 175 1.82 -27.02 -7.38
C ARG A 175 0.61 -27.93 -7.57
N ILE A 176 -0.45 -27.45 -8.19
CA ILE A 176 -1.66 -28.24 -8.43
C ILE A 176 -1.62 -28.90 -9.82
N ASP A 177 -2.13 -30.12 -9.89
CA ASP A 177 -2.17 -30.95 -11.08
C ASP A 177 -3.52 -30.92 -11.82
N ARG A 178 -4.53 -30.32 -11.21
CA ARG A 178 -5.90 -30.22 -11.73
C ARG A 178 -6.51 -28.85 -11.44
N GLU A 179 -7.58 -28.55 -12.18
CA GLU A 179 -8.39 -27.35 -11.91
C GLU A 179 -9.03 -27.46 -10.51
N SER A 180 -8.93 -26.37 -9.76
CA SER A 180 -9.42 -26.25 -8.39
C SER A 180 -10.07 -24.88 -8.15
N LEU A 181 -11.09 -24.86 -7.31
CA LEU A 181 -11.63 -23.62 -6.74
C LEU A 181 -10.88 -23.33 -5.45
N VAL A 182 -10.36 -22.13 -5.34
CA VAL A 182 -9.54 -21.69 -4.22
C VAL A 182 -10.13 -20.41 -3.64
N LEU A 183 -10.30 -20.35 -2.32
CA LEU A 183 -10.60 -19.15 -1.60
C LEU A 183 -9.26 -18.48 -1.21
N VAL A 184 -9.02 -17.31 -1.76
CA VAL A 184 -7.92 -16.44 -1.33
C VAL A 184 -8.46 -15.51 -0.26
N VAL A 185 -7.80 -15.50 0.90
CA VAL A 185 -8.08 -14.62 2.03
C VAL A 185 -6.89 -13.68 2.16
N ASP A 186 -7.09 -12.42 1.78
CA ASP A 186 -6.08 -11.37 1.86
C ASP A 186 -6.45 -10.38 2.95
N ILE A 187 -5.70 -10.38 4.05
CA ILE A 187 -5.89 -9.48 5.19
C ILE A 187 -4.75 -8.48 5.17
N GLY A 188 -5.01 -7.35 4.55
CA GLY A 188 -4.08 -6.23 4.45
C GLY A 188 -4.08 -5.32 5.69
N GLY A 189 -3.41 -4.17 5.57
CA GLY A 189 -3.39 -3.16 6.65
C GLY A 189 -4.71 -2.42 6.83
N GLY A 190 -5.49 -2.24 5.78
CA GLY A 190 -6.73 -1.44 5.79
C GLY A 190 -7.97 -2.20 5.34
N THR A 191 -7.81 -3.32 4.62
CA THR A 191 -8.92 -4.13 4.09
C THR A 191 -8.67 -5.60 4.35
N SER A 192 -9.75 -6.38 4.36
CA SER A 192 -9.71 -7.83 4.28
C SER A 192 -10.55 -8.25 3.09
N ASP A 193 -9.92 -8.89 2.12
CA ASP A 193 -10.50 -9.28 0.85
C ASP A 193 -10.62 -10.80 0.75
N PHE A 194 -11.76 -11.28 0.29
CA PHE A 194 -12.09 -12.68 0.14
C PHE A 194 -12.45 -12.94 -1.32
N THR A 195 -11.63 -13.70 -2.02
CA THR A 195 -11.79 -13.91 -3.46
C THR A 195 -11.80 -15.40 -3.78
N VAL A 196 -12.86 -15.85 -4.45
CA VAL A 196 -12.93 -17.19 -5.00
C VAL A 196 -12.36 -17.17 -6.41
N VAL A 197 -11.28 -17.90 -6.61
CA VAL A 197 -10.59 -18.00 -7.89
C VAL A 197 -10.58 -19.44 -8.41
N ARG A 198 -10.59 -19.57 -9.72
CA ARG A 198 -10.40 -20.83 -10.41
C ARG A 198 -8.95 -20.92 -10.89
N LEU A 199 -8.22 -21.89 -10.38
CA LEU A 199 -6.82 -22.13 -10.66
C LEU A 199 -6.62 -23.47 -11.37
N GLY A 200 -5.55 -23.60 -12.15
CA GLY A 200 -5.21 -24.86 -12.78
C GLY A 200 -4.11 -24.74 -13.83
N PRO A 201 -3.41 -25.83 -14.15
CA PRO A 201 -2.25 -25.81 -15.06
C PRO A 201 -2.53 -25.19 -16.42
N GLN A 202 -3.74 -25.38 -16.96
CA GLN A 202 -4.12 -24.83 -18.26
C GLN A 202 -4.47 -23.34 -18.20
N ARG A 203 -4.64 -22.78 -17.00
CA ARG A 203 -4.99 -21.37 -16.79
C ARG A 203 -3.78 -20.49 -16.61
N MET A 204 -2.68 -21.03 -16.10
CA MET A 204 -1.43 -20.31 -15.84
C MET A 204 -0.88 -19.57 -17.07
N ALA A 205 -1.09 -20.12 -18.27
CA ALA A 205 -0.60 -19.54 -19.52
C ALA A 205 -1.48 -18.40 -20.07
N ARG A 206 -2.65 -18.13 -19.46
CA ARG A 206 -3.55 -17.09 -19.93
C ARG A 206 -3.06 -15.71 -19.53
N ALA A 207 -3.02 -14.77 -20.48
CA ALA A 207 -2.68 -13.39 -20.20
C ALA A 207 -3.81 -12.66 -19.44
N ASP A 208 -5.06 -12.91 -19.82
CA ASP A 208 -6.23 -12.41 -19.11
C ASP A 208 -6.79 -13.48 -18.17
N ARG A 209 -6.84 -13.16 -16.89
CA ARG A 209 -7.30 -14.00 -15.80
C ARG A 209 -8.61 -13.48 -15.16
N SER A 210 -9.24 -12.46 -15.76
CA SER A 210 -10.47 -11.84 -15.21
C SER A 210 -11.60 -12.87 -15.04
N SER A 211 -11.75 -13.79 -15.99
CA SER A 211 -12.75 -14.87 -15.93
C SER A 211 -12.43 -15.96 -14.87
N ASP A 212 -11.25 -15.95 -14.29
CA ASP A 212 -10.86 -16.88 -13.23
C ASP A 212 -11.25 -16.36 -11.84
N VAL A 213 -11.53 -15.09 -11.69
CA VAL A 213 -12.13 -14.50 -10.48
C VAL A 213 -13.64 -14.73 -10.55
N LEU A 214 -14.14 -15.64 -9.70
CA LEU A 214 -15.56 -16.05 -9.73
C LEU A 214 -16.44 -15.19 -8.81
N ALA A 215 -15.89 -14.80 -7.68
CA ALA A 215 -16.55 -13.92 -6.73
C ALA A 215 -15.48 -13.22 -5.90
N THR A 216 -15.76 -11.98 -5.53
CA THR A 216 -14.94 -11.23 -4.59
C THR A 216 -15.83 -10.41 -3.67
N THR A 217 -15.42 -10.28 -2.43
CA THR A 217 -16.03 -9.37 -1.46
C THR A 217 -14.95 -8.95 -0.48
N GLY A 218 -15.11 -7.78 0.12
CA GLY A 218 -14.17 -7.27 1.08
C GLY A 218 -14.85 -6.43 2.15
N VAL A 219 -14.11 -6.16 3.21
CA VAL A 219 -14.50 -5.23 4.25
C VAL A 219 -13.36 -4.28 4.53
N HIS A 220 -13.68 -3.02 4.81
CA HIS A 220 -12.70 -2.01 5.22
C HIS A 220 -12.32 -2.18 6.69
N ILE A 221 -11.85 -3.39 7.03
CA ILE A 221 -11.30 -3.78 8.32
C ILE A 221 -10.02 -4.53 8.03
N GLY A 222 -8.91 -4.05 8.54
CA GLY A 222 -7.61 -4.67 8.34
C GLY A 222 -6.73 -4.59 9.59
N GLY A 223 -5.44 -4.85 9.43
CA GLY A 223 -4.48 -4.89 10.53
C GLY A 223 -4.47 -3.65 11.40
N THR A 224 -4.61 -2.45 10.80
CA THR A 224 -4.66 -1.19 11.56
C THR A 224 -5.91 -1.07 12.45
N ASP A 225 -7.04 -1.69 12.06
CA ASP A 225 -8.24 -1.75 12.90
C ASP A 225 -8.08 -2.74 14.04
N PHE A 226 -7.40 -3.85 13.78
CA PHE A 226 -7.06 -4.82 14.83
C PHE A 226 -6.12 -4.20 15.86
N ASP A 227 -5.07 -3.48 15.42
CA ASP A 227 -4.16 -2.75 16.30
C ASP A 227 -4.91 -1.71 17.12
N ARG A 228 -5.80 -0.94 16.49
CA ARG A 228 -6.64 0.04 17.17
C ARG A 228 -7.52 -0.62 18.24
N ARG A 229 -8.17 -1.73 17.89
CA ARG A 229 -9.04 -2.45 18.81
C ARG A 229 -8.28 -3.00 20.01
N LEU A 230 -7.12 -3.61 19.75
CA LEU A 230 -6.22 -4.12 20.77
C LEU A 230 -5.79 -2.98 21.72
N SER A 231 -5.39 -1.84 21.15
CA SER A 231 -5.00 -0.67 21.93
C SER A 231 -6.14 -0.17 22.82
N LEU A 232 -7.35 0.01 22.27
CA LEU A 232 -8.51 0.51 22.99
C LEU A 232 -8.97 -0.44 24.11
N ASP A 233 -8.88 -1.75 23.89
CA ASP A 233 -9.39 -2.72 24.87
C ASP A 233 -8.36 -3.06 25.96
N LEU A 234 -7.05 -3.01 25.67
CA LEU A 234 -6.01 -3.45 26.59
C LEU A 234 -5.12 -2.33 27.11
N LEU A 235 -4.73 -1.36 26.26
CA LEU A 235 -3.77 -0.33 26.65
C LEU A 235 -4.45 0.94 27.16
N MET A 236 -5.47 1.43 26.48
CA MET A 236 -6.11 2.68 26.83
C MET A 236 -6.81 2.68 28.20
N PRO A 237 -7.39 1.56 28.69
CA PRO A 237 -7.90 1.49 30.05
C PRO A 237 -6.84 1.76 31.12
N LEU A 238 -5.59 1.34 30.88
CA LEU A 238 -4.47 1.61 31.79
C LEU A 238 -4.10 3.10 31.86
N LEU A 239 -4.48 3.87 30.82
CA LEU A 239 -4.28 5.31 30.73
C LEU A 239 -5.52 6.12 31.15
N GLY A 240 -6.60 5.44 31.56
CA GLY A 240 -7.82 6.09 32.06
C GLY A 240 -9.01 6.07 31.10
N PHE A 241 -8.95 5.38 29.98
CA PHE A 241 -10.10 5.19 29.09
C PHE A 241 -11.25 4.49 29.83
N ARG A 242 -12.46 5.02 29.71
CA ARG A 242 -13.65 4.58 30.42
C ARG A 242 -13.58 4.72 31.94
N HIS A 243 -12.60 5.46 32.46
CA HIS A 243 -12.56 5.76 33.89
C HIS A 243 -13.58 6.82 34.26
N ILE A 244 -14.18 6.64 35.44
CA ILE A 244 -15.10 7.65 36.02
C ILE A 244 -14.26 8.66 36.80
N GLY A 245 -14.28 9.90 36.37
CA GLY A 245 -13.57 10.98 37.03
C GLY A 245 -14.24 11.45 38.32
N PRO A 246 -13.62 12.38 39.08
CA PRO A 246 -14.14 12.92 40.34
C PRO A 246 -15.52 13.56 40.22
N SER A 247 -15.92 14.00 39.03
CA SER A 247 -17.24 14.58 38.74
C SER A 247 -18.34 13.54 38.57
N GLY A 248 -18.05 12.24 38.71
CA GLY A 248 -18.96 11.13 38.41
C GLY A 248 -19.23 10.91 36.92
N ARG A 249 -18.47 11.57 36.02
CA ARG A 249 -18.57 11.42 34.58
C ARG A 249 -17.39 10.62 34.03
N GLU A 250 -17.64 9.90 32.95
CA GLU A 250 -16.57 9.24 32.19
C GLU A 250 -15.59 10.26 31.64
N VAL A 251 -14.30 9.92 31.66
CA VAL A 251 -13.24 10.74 31.05
C VAL A 251 -13.50 10.85 29.53
N PRO A 252 -13.31 12.03 28.90
CA PRO A 252 -13.55 12.20 27.50
C PRO A 252 -12.76 11.17 26.65
N SER A 253 -13.47 10.43 25.81
CA SER A 253 -12.93 9.27 25.10
C SER A 253 -12.08 9.63 23.86
N ARG A 254 -12.25 10.85 23.33
CA ARG A 254 -11.65 11.26 22.05
C ARG A 254 -10.13 11.08 22.02
N VAL A 255 -9.42 11.52 23.05
CA VAL A 255 -7.96 11.43 23.11
C VAL A 255 -7.46 9.98 23.02
N PHE A 256 -8.20 9.05 23.61
CA PHE A 256 -7.85 7.62 23.58
C PHE A 256 -8.10 7.00 22.21
N PHE A 257 -9.16 7.43 21.50
CA PHE A 257 -9.38 7.05 20.11
C PHE A 257 -8.30 7.60 19.20
N ASP A 258 -7.91 8.85 19.36
CA ASP A 258 -6.85 9.48 18.57
C ASP A 258 -5.49 8.80 18.82
N LEU A 259 -5.16 8.48 20.09
CA LEU A 259 -3.96 7.72 20.46
C LEU A 259 -3.94 6.30 19.90
N SER A 260 -5.10 5.67 19.79
CA SER A 260 -5.23 4.31 19.27
C SER A 260 -5.32 4.27 17.74
N THR A 261 -5.47 5.41 17.10
CA THR A 261 -5.66 5.52 15.66
C THR A 261 -4.39 6.08 15.03
N TRP A 262 -3.62 5.21 14.41
CA TRP A 262 -2.29 5.48 13.87
C TRP A 262 -2.14 6.82 13.14
N HIS A 263 -3.03 7.18 12.22
CA HIS A 263 -2.94 8.40 11.44
C HIS A 263 -3.41 9.66 12.17
N LEU A 264 -4.01 9.51 13.36
CA LEU A 264 -4.50 10.61 14.20
C LEU A 264 -3.50 10.97 15.32
N ILE A 265 -2.57 10.09 15.66
CA ILE A 265 -1.59 10.33 16.75
C ILE A 265 -0.85 11.65 16.55
N GLN A 266 -0.48 11.99 15.32
CA GLN A 266 0.21 13.24 15.00
C GLN A 266 -0.56 14.51 15.38
N TRP A 267 -1.91 14.46 15.44
CA TRP A 267 -2.73 15.61 15.83
C TRP A 267 -2.60 15.96 17.32
N LEU A 268 -2.19 15.00 18.14
CA LEU A 268 -2.00 15.22 19.59
C LEU A 268 -0.77 16.07 19.89
N TYR A 269 0.17 16.14 18.95
CA TYR A 269 1.37 16.98 19.05
C TYR A 269 1.22 18.34 18.35
N SER A 270 0.04 18.61 17.79
CA SER A 270 -0.20 19.91 17.16
C SER A 270 -0.47 20.99 18.20
N PRO A 271 -0.02 22.25 18.01
CA PRO A 271 -0.26 23.36 18.95
C PRO A 271 -1.74 23.63 19.24
N ARG A 272 -2.66 23.07 18.44
CA ARG A 272 -4.12 23.20 18.63
C ARG A 272 -4.75 22.12 19.52
N ALA A 273 -3.98 21.12 19.94
CA ALA A 273 -4.45 20.01 20.77
C ALA A 273 -4.09 20.22 22.26
N LEU A 274 -3.26 21.18 22.58
CA LEU A 274 -2.92 21.67 23.92
C LEU A 274 -3.71 22.95 24.21
#